data_c1964142148e536c8635d28b534f7480
#
_entry.id   c1964142148e536c8635d28b534f7480
#
_cell.length_a   1.000
_cell.length_b   1.000
_cell.length_c   1.000
_cell.angle_alpha   90.00
_cell.angle_beta   90.00
_cell.angle_gamma   90.00
#
_symmetry.space_group_name_H-M   'P 1'
#
loop_
_entity.id
_entity.type
_entity.pdbx_description
1 polymer ?
#
loop_
_entity_poly.entity_id
_entity_poly.type
_entity_poly.pdbx_seq_one_letter_code
_entity_poly.pdbx_strand_id
1 'polypeptide(L)'
;MHRPAFDNPGRRNPSAKGMGQGAGGAGVAPQCFGQDGWLIAKTRCIIYIRGGILNDYLLSIVLGIIEGLTEFLPVSSTAHLRIAESLFHISLSDGYWKMYTIVIQLGAILCLPIYFRSRIAKFLSNFPKGENGDRTALTHPLGLTLVAFVVTAIPAFLLTKVIGKHLESLYIMGTSLLVGGIVMWIVDAMNAPAEALGPNASGSRIHTWKMEAMSLPQAVWIGACQTLSAVFPGTSRSMSTIAAGQIAGMSRASALEFSFFLSIPTMVVATCYDLLKSLRGKGANPIGVAQIDAHGWIVLAIGFLISFVVAYASVAWFMGYVRKRGFAPFAVYRIVVGAMVLTFAGRLMQG
;
A
#
# COMPACT_ATOMS: atom_id res chain seq x y z
N MET A 1 44.74 -11.57 55.89
CA MET A 1 45.51 -10.48 56.49
C MET A 1 44.77 -9.15 56.27
N HIS A 2 44.33 -8.56 57.32
CA HIS A 2 44.02 -7.18 57.66
C HIS A 2 43.03 -6.31 56.81
N ARG A 3 41.87 -6.12 57.36
CA ARG A 3 41.14 -4.83 57.44
C ARG A 3 41.86 -3.86 58.37
N PRO A 4 41.55 -2.54 58.37
CA PRO A 4 40.31 -1.92 58.87
C PRO A 4 39.90 -0.65 58.07
N ALA A 5 38.68 -0.18 58.01
CA ALA A 5 37.70 0.47 58.87
C ALA A 5 38.03 1.93 59.29
N PHE A 6 36.91 2.76 59.34
CA PHE A 6 36.74 4.11 59.98
C PHE A 6 36.60 5.25 58.97
N ASP A 7 35.76 6.24 59.05
CA ASP A 7 34.59 6.54 59.93
C ASP A 7 33.88 7.80 59.35
N ASN A 8 32.61 7.97 59.56
CA ASN A 8 31.80 9.18 59.36
C ASN A 8 31.98 10.08 60.62
N PRO A 9 31.76 11.39 60.69
CA PRO A 9 30.45 12.02 60.61
C PRO A 9 30.39 13.55 60.30
N GLY A 10 29.18 14.09 60.11
CA GLY A 10 28.84 15.40 60.59
C GLY A 10 28.11 16.36 59.64
N ARG A 11 26.81 16.37 59.70
CA ARG A 11 25.82 17.44 59.95
C ARG A 11 26.27 18.90 59.75
N ARG A 12 25.48 19.65 58.93
CA ARG A 12 24.59 20.76 59.40
C ARG A 12 23.97 21.54 58.25
N ASN A 13 22.66 21.64 58.32
CA ASN A 13 21.86 22.71 57.71
C ASN A 13 21.89 23.94 58.71
N PRO A 14 21.75 25.18 58.24
CA PRO A 14 20.44 25.82 58.26
C PRO A 14 20.21 26.99 57.24
N SER A 15 18.93 27.15 56.87
CA SER A 15 18.10 28.37 56.82
C SER A 15 18.45 29.60 55.96
N ALA A 16 17.61 29.90 55.00
CA ALA A 16 16.58 30.94 54.96
C ALA A 16 16.94 32.33 54.38
N LYS A 17 16.00 32.79 53.55
CA LYS A 17 15.58 34.20 53.28
C LYS A 17 16.24 34.92 52.08
N GLY A 18 15.33 35.33 51.14
CA GLY A 18 15.56 36.48 50.27
C GLY A 18 14.58 36.56 49.11
N MET A 19 13.59 37.44 49.23
CA MET A 19 12.63 37.90 48.22
C MET A 19 13.30 38.51 46.98
N GLY A 20 12.65 38.37 45.83
CA GLY A 20 12.93 39.19 44.63
C GLY A 20 11.94 38.86 43.50
N GLN A 21 11.01 39.79 43.28
CA GLN A 21 10.03 39.84 42.18
C GLN A 21 10.72 40.07 40.85
N GLY A 22 10.15 39.50 39.75
CA GLY A 22 10.50 39.88 38.40
C GLY A 22 9.73 39.06 37.36
N ALA A 23 8.80 39.72 36.68
CA ALA A 23 7.88 39.21 35.64
C ALA A 23 8.57 38.77 34.36
N GLY A 24 7.98 37.82 33.65
CA GLY A 24 8.35 37.52 32.26
C GLY A 24 7.89 36.12 31.84
N GLY A 25 6.77 36.04 31.10
CA GLY A 25 6.14 34.77 30.69
C GLY A 25 6.93 33.98 29.68
N ALA A 26 6.90 32.69 29.82
CA ALA A 26 7.10 31.70 28.76
C ALA A 26 6.37 30.42 29.21
N GLY A 27 5.52 29.92 28.35
CA GLY A 27 4.59 28.83 28.64
C GLY A 27 5.28 27.53 29.05
N VAL A 28 4.91 27.08 30.23
CA VAL A 28 5.28 25.76 30.76
C VAL A 28 4.26 24.76 30.24
N ALA A 29 4.75 23.74 29.47
CA ALA A 29 3.98 22.55 29.17
C ALA A 29 3.63 21.81 30.47
N PRO A 30 2.41 21.31 30.68
CA PRO A 30 2.06 20.54 31.86
C PRO A 30 2.69 19.15 31.80
N GLN A 31 3.61 18.89 32.71
CA GLN A 31 4.01 17.52 33.08
C GLN A 31 2.86 16.89 33.86
N CYS A 32 2.08 16.04 33.24
CA CYS A 32 1.15 15.15 33.92
C CYS A 32 1.85 13.86 34.32
N PHE A 33 2.49 13.84 35.48
CA PHE A 33 2.77 12.63 36.24
C PHE A 33 1.69 12.48 37.32
N GLY A 34 0.67 11.64 37.06
CA GLY A 34 -0.32 11.22 38.05
C GLY A 34 -0.15 9.72 38.30
N GLN A 35 0.12 9.39 39.57
CA GLN A 35 0.07 8.03 40.11
C GLN A 35 -1.38 7.56 40.15
N ASP A 36 -1.93 7.04 39.05
CA ASP A 36 -3.15 6.20 39.10
C ASP A 36 -3.26 5.47 37.77
N GLY A 37 -2.85 4.21 37.76
CA GLY A 37 -2.69 3.35 36.57
C GLY A 37 -3.99 2.85 35.94
N TRP A 38 -5.10 3.59 35.95
CA TRP A 38 -6.40 3.08 35.42
C TRP A 38 -7.23 4.09 34.62
N LEU A 39 -6.65 5.19 34.13
CA LEU A 39 -7.41 6.21 33.37
C LEU A 39 -6.74 6.66 32.08
N ILE A 40 -6.08 5.74 31.33
CA ILE A 40 -5.57 6.03 29.98
C ILE A 40 -6.46 5.30 28.96
N ALA A 41 -7.70 5.69 28.83
CA ALA A 41 -8.59 5.18 27.81
C ALA A 41 -9.54 6.24 27.23
N LYS A 42 -9.18 7.51 27.25
CA LYS A 42 -9.98 8.56 26.59
C LYS A 42 -9.13 9.67 25.99
N THR A 43 -8.02 9.33 25.36
CA THR A 43 -7.36 10.31 24.50
C THR A 43 -8.00 10.19 23.12
N ARG A 44 -9.02 11.02 22.87
CA ARG A 44 -9.50 11.29 21.51
C ARG A 44 -8.29 11.65 20.67
N CYS A 45 -7.98 10.83 19.68
CA CYS A 45 -6.99 11.15 18.67
C CYS A 45 -7.57 12.28 17.80
N ILE A 46 -7.41 13.53 18.26
CA ILE A 46 -7.79 14.72 17.51
C ILE A 46 -6.55 15.11 16.73
N ILE A 47 -6.57 14.92 15.43
CA ILE A 47 -5.50 15.37 14.54
C ILE A 47 -5.61 16.89 14.39
N TYR A 48 -4.61 17.60 14.90
CA TYR A 48 -4.49 19.05 14.73
C TYR A 48 -3.83 19.36 13.39
N ILE A 49 -4.63 19.74 12.40
CA ILE A 49 -4.10 20.41 11.21
C ILE A 49 -3.99 21.89 11.56
N ARG A 50 -2.90 22.56 11.18
CA ARG A 50 -2.69 24.00 11.33
C ARG A 50 -3.92 24.76 10.79
N GLY A 51 -4.90 25.06 11.65
CA GLY A 51 -6.11 25.80 11.32
C GLY A 51 -7.45 25.06 11.42
N GLY A 52 -7.52 23.76 11.78
CA GLY A 52 -8.79 23.07 11.97
C GLY A 52 -8.64 21.63 12.46
N ILE A 53 -9.62 21.19 13.24
CA ILE A 53 -9.76 19.79 13.69
C ILE A 53 -10.40 19.02 12.55
N LEU A 54 -9.63 18.16 11.86
CA LEU A 54 -10.24 17.20 10.92
C LEU A 54 -10.84 16.06 11.75
N ASN A 55 -12.14 15.87 11.64
CA ASN A 55 -12.83 14.76 12.29
C ASN A 55 -12.33 13.44 11.66
N ASP A 56 -12.10 12.40 12.48
CA ASP A 56 -11.65 11.07 12.05
C ASP A 56 -12.53 10.49 10.93
N TYR A 57 -13.81 10.82 10.89
CA TYR A 57 -14.71 10.42 9.81
C TYR A 57 -14.32 11.05 8.47
N LEU A 58 -14.00 12.35 8.46
CA LEU A 58 -13.59 13.04 7.23
C LEU A 58 -12.22 12.54 6.77
N LEU A 59 -11.30 12.31 7.71
CA LEU A 59 -10.01 11.70 7.43
C LEU A 59 -10.16 10.30 6.82
N SER A 60 -11.06 9.49 7.38
CA SER A 60 -11.38 8.16 6.86
C SER A 60 -11.93 8.22 5.43
N ILE A 61 -12.82 9.18 5.14
CA ILE A 61 -13.33 9.38 3.77
C ILE A 61 -12.18 9.73 2.82
N VAL A 62 -11.31 10.68 3.19
CA VAL A 62 -10.20 11.13 2.34
C VAL A 62 -9.22 9.99 2.07
N LEU A 63 -8.80 9.26 3.11
CA LEU A 63 -7.87 8.12 2.94
C LEU A 63 -8.53 6.97 2.15
N GLY A 64 -9.81 6.70 2.36
CA GLY A 64 -10.57 5.73 1.57
C GLY A 64 -10.66 6.10 0.10
N ILE A 65 -10.85 7.39 -0.23
CA ILE A 65 -10.82 7.90 -1.61
C ILE A 65 -9.43 7.72 -2.22
N ILE A 66 -8.37 8.11 -1.50
CA ILE A 66 -6.98 7.98 -1.97
C ILE A 66 -6.67 6.51 -2.28
N GLU A 67 -6.98 5.60 -1.37
CA GLU A 67 -6.78 4.17 -1.56
C GLU A 67 -7.53 3.64 -2.77
N GLY A 68 -8.85 3.89 -2.83
CA GLY A 68 -9.71 3.42 -3.92
C GLY A 68 -9.29 3.94 -5.29
N LEU A 69 -8.81 5.19 -5.39
CA LEU A 69 -8.32 5.76 -6.64
C LEU A 69 -6.97 5.16 -7.05
N THR A 70 -6.06 4.92 -6.10
CA THR A 70 -4.65 4.68 -6.42
C THR A 70 -4.23 3.20 -6.36
N GLU A 71 -5.04 2.31 -5.75
CA GLU A 71 -4.68 0.90 -5.57
C GLU A 71 -4.52 0.16 -6.90
N PHE A 72 -5.44 0.37 -7.84
CA PHE A 72 -5.42 -0.33 -9.12
C PHE A 72 -4.75 0.45 -10.23
N LEU A 73 -4.67 1.76 -10.10
CA LEU A 73 -3.90 2.58 -11.01
C LEU A 73 -2.39 2.32 -10.81
N PRO A 74 -1.58 2.38 -11.86
CA PRO A 74 -0.15 2.09 -11.74
C PRO A 74 0.64 3.26 -11.13
N VAL A 75 0.12 3.88 -10.03
CA VAL A 75 0.67 5.08 -9.39
C VAL A 75 1.17 4.87 -7.96
N SER A 76 0.94 3.69 -7.36
CA SER A 76 1.32 3.31 -5.99
C SER A 76 0.46 3.93 -4.88
N SER A 77 -0.58 3.20 -4.45
CA SER A 77 -1.41 3.57 -3.30
C SER A 77 -0.60 3.77 -2.02
N THR A 78 0.36 2.88 -1.74
CA THR A 78 1.24 2.98 -0.58
C THR A 78 1.97 4.33 -0.51
N ALA A 79 2.52 4.82 -1.63
CA ALA A 79 3.21 6.10 -1.65
C ALA A 79 2.23 7.26 -1.39
N HIS A 80 1.03 7.22 -1.98
CA HIS A 80 0.01 8.25 -1.80
C HIS A 80 -0.55 8.29 -0.38
N LEU A 81 -0.83 7.11 0.22
CA LEU A 81 -1.23 7.03 1.61
C LEU A 81 -0.15 7.59 2.55
N ARG A 82 1.14 7.23 2.33
CA ARG A 82 2.24 7.75 3.15
C ARG A 82 2.41 9.26 3.03
N ILE A 83 2.23 9.83 1.83
CA ILE A 83 2.22 11.29 1.64
C ILE A 83 1.04 11.91 2.40
N ALA A 84 -0.16 11.35 2.28
CA ALA A 84 -1.35 11.84 2.96
C ALA A 84 -1.21 11.74 4.50
N GLU A 85 -0.73 10.61 5.01
CA GLU A 85 -0.47 10.40 6.45
C GLU A 85 0.54 11.44 6.99
N SER A 86 1.60 11.73 6.23
CA SER A 86 2.57 12.76 6.60
C SER A 86 1.95 14.17 6.59
N LEU A 87 1.12 14.50 5.59
CA LEU A 87 0.45 15.79 5.49
C LEU A 87 -0.60 16.00 6.59
N PHE A 88 -1.26 14.93 7.00
CA PHE A 88 -2.25 14.97 8.07
C PHE A 88 -1.66 14.73 9.47
N HIS A 89 -0.34 14.62 9.57
CA HIS A 89 0.38 14.35 10.83
C HIS A 89 -0.10 13.07 11.54
N ILE A 90 -0.47 12.04 10.78
CA ILE A 90 -0.83 10.73 11.32
C ILE A 90 0.45 10.02 11.74
N SER A 91 0.51 9.60 13.00
CA SER A 91 1.68 8.89 13.51
C SER A 91 1.81 7.50 12.86
N LEU A 92 2.93 7.26 12.19
CA LEU A 92 3.27 5.96 11.61
C LEU A 92 3.49 4.87 12.67
N SER A 93 3.69 5.25 13.94
CA SER A 93 3.80 4.31 15.07
C SER A 93 2.44 3.90 15.64
N ASP A 94 1.34 4.57 15.26
CA ASP A 94 0.01 4.24 15.73
C ASP A 94 -0.49 2.93 15.09
N GLY A 95 -0.69 1.92 15.92
CA GLY A 95 -1.14 0.61 15.48
C GLY A 95 -2.54 0.62 14.86
N TYR A 96 -3.44 1.53 15.31
CA TYR A 96 -4.77 1.68 14.76
C TYR A 96 -4.73 2.15 13.30
N TRP A 97 -4.02 3.23 13.00
CA TRP A 97 -3.93 3.77 11.65
C TRP A 97 -3.21 2.83 10.68
N LYS A 98 -2.21 2.09 11.15
CA LYS A 98 -1.60 1.01 10.33
C LYS A 98 -2.59 -0.12 10.01
N MET A 99 -3.40 -0.55 10.98
CA MET A 99 -4.47 -1.52 10.72
C MET A 99 -5.54 -0.92 9.81
N TYR A 100 -5.89 0.36 9.99
CA TYR A 100 -6.83 1.08 9.16
C TYR A 100 -6.43 1.01 7.67
N THR A 101 -5.17 1.27 7.33
CA THR A 101 -4.69 1.17 5.94
C THR A 101 -4.84 -0.24 5.36
N ILE A 102 -4.64 -1.29 6.18
CA ILE A 102 -4.87 -2.68 5.76
C ILE A 102 -6.36 -2.91 5.47
N VAL A 103 -7.26 -2.37 6.29
CA VAL A 103 -8.71 -2.54 6.14
C VAL A 103 -9.24 -1.83 4.89
N ILE A 104 -8.82 -0.58 4.63
CA ILE A 104 -9.25 0.13 3.43
C ILE A 104 -8.70 -0.52 2.15
N GLN A 105 -7.49 -1.08 2.20
CA GLN A 105 -6.92 -1.86 1.11
C GLN A 105 -7.75 -3.11 0.83
N LEU A 106 -8.20 -3.83 1.86
CA LEU A 106 -9.11 -4.97 1.69
C LEU A 106 -10.43 -4.54 1.06
N GLY A 107 -10.98 -3.37 1.44
CA GLY A 107 -12.16 -2.78 0.80
C GLY A 107 -11.95 -2.58 -0.69
N ALA A 108 -10.83 -1.96 -1.09
CA ALA A 108 -10.50 -1.77 -2.50
C ALA A 108 -10.40 -3.11 -3.25
N ILE A 109 -9.68 -4.10 -2.70
CA ILE A 109 -9.45 -5.40 -3.36
C ILE A 109 -10.75 -6.14 -3.62
N LEU A 110 -11.71 -6.10 -2.69
CA LEU A 110 -12.99 -6.80 -2.82
C LEU A 110 -13.86 -6.29 -3.98
N CYS A 111 -13.56 -5.12 -4.57
CA CYS A 111 -14.24 -4.66 -5.77
C CYS A 111 -13.94 -5.56 -6.99
N LEU A 112 -12.74 -6.17 -7.08
CA LEU A 112 -12.33 -6.96 -8.25
C LEU A 112 -13.16 -8.23 -8.45
N PRO A 113 -13.38 -9.11 -7.45
CA PRO A 113 -14.25 -10.26 -7.61
C PRO A 113 -15.67 -9.88 -8.05
N ILE A 114 -16.18 -8.73 -7.58
CA ILE A 114 -17.51 -8.24 -7.94
C ILE A 114 -17.51 -7.68 -9.37
N TYR A 115 -16.51 -6.89 -9.73
CA TYR A 115 -16.38 -6.34 -11.08
C TYR A 115 -16.20 -7.45 -12.13
N PHE A 116 -15.33 -8.42 -11.86
CA PHE A 116 -15.03 -9.52 -12.77
C PHE A 116 -15.89 -10.77 -12.53
N ARG A 117 -17.01 -10.70 -11.79
CA ARG A 117 -17.83 -11.86 -11.41
C ARG A 117 -18.18 -12.79 -12.58
N SER A 118 -18.61 -12.23 -13.71
CA SER A 118 -18.98 -13.02 -14.90
C SER A 118 -17.76 -13.69 -15.53
N ARG A 119 -16.61 -13.00 -15.53
CA ARG A 119 -15.35 -13.52 -16.04
C ARG A 119 -14.83 -14.67 -15.16
N ILE A 120 -14.87 -14.47 -13.83
CA ILE A 120 -14.47 -15.47 -12.84
C ILE A 120 -15.39 -16.70 -12.93
N ALA A 121 -16.70 -16.49 -12.99
CA ALA A 121 -17.65 -17.58 -13.12
C ALA A 121 -17.40 -18.41 -14.41
N LYS A 122 -17.12 -17.73 -15.52
CA LYS A 122 -16.75 -18.38 -16.80
C LYS A 122 -15.47 -19.20 -16.66
N PHE A 123 -14.42 -18.65 -16.05
CA PHE A 123 -13.17 -19.38 -15.84
C PHE A 123 -13.34 -20.57 -14.89
N LEU A 124 -14.15 -20.42 -13.85
CA LEU A 124 -14.44 -21.53 -12.92
C LEU A 124 -15.23 -22.65 -13.60
N SER A 125 -16.22 -22.33 -14.44
CA SER A 125 -17.03 -23.33 -15.14
C SER A 125 -16.24 -24.10 -16.20
N ASN A 126 -15.21 -23.49 -16.79
CA ASN A 126 -14.40 -24.09 -17.86
C ASN A 126 -13.08 -24.69 -17.34
N PHE A 127 -12.82 -24.61 -16.04
CA PHE A 127 -11.61 -25.19 -15.45
C PHE A 127 -11.70 -26.74 -15.44
N PRO A 128 -10.60 -27.46 -15.76
CA PRO A 128 -9.27 -26.98 -16.18
C PRO A 128 -9.10 -26.85 -17.72
N LYS A 129 -10.08 -27.28 -18.50
CA LYS A 129 -9.95 -27.52 -19.96
C LYS A 129 -10.02 -26.26 -20.83
N GLY A 130 -10.52 -25.12 -20.28
CA GLY A 130 -10.80 -23.92 -21.07
C GLY A 130 -12.03 -24.05 -21.97
N GLU A 131 -12.37 -22.98 -22.69
CA GLU A 131 -13.57 -22.91 -23.51
C GLU A 131 -13.53 -23.90 -24.69
N ASN A 132 -12.35 -24.14 -25.26
CA ASN A 132 -12.14 -24.98 -26.42
C ASN A 132 -11.67 -26.41 -26.07
N GLY A 133 -11.52 -26.73 -24.79
CA GLY A 133 -11.00 -28.01 -24.32
C GLY A 133 -9.50 -28.23 -24.55
N ASP A 134 -8.76 -27.19 -24.94
CA ASP A 134 -7.35 -27.22 -25.36
C ASP A 134 -6.37 -26.84 -24.21
N ARG A 135 -6.88 -26.62 -23.01
CA ARG A 135 -6.08 -26.19 -21.86
C ARG A 135 -5.88 -27.32 -20.83
N THR A 136 -4.86 -27.12 -20.00
CA THR A 136 -4.59 -27.92 -18.82
C THR A 136 -4.74 -27.02 -17.57
N ALA A 137 -4.74 -27.60 -16.38
CA ALA A 137 -4.80 -26.83 -15.13
C ALA A 137 -3.70 -25.75 -15.04
N LEU A 138 -2.51 -26.01 -15.60
CA LEU A 138 -1.38 -25.05 -15.58
C LEU A 138 -1.43 -24.01 -16.70
N THR A 139 -2.15 -24.26 -17.78
CA THR A 139 -2.26 -23.31 -18.92
C THR A 139 -3.60 -22.59 -18.94
N HIS A 140 -4.52 -22.96 -18.07
CA HIS A 140 -5.79 -22.26 -17.88
C HIS A 140 -5.55 -20.89 -17.18
N PRO A 141 -6.29 -19.81 -17.49
CA PRO A 141 -6.11 -18.50 -16.88
C PRO A 141 -6.04 -18.49 -15.34
N LEU A 142 -6.90 -19.27 -14.67
CA LEU A 142 -6.85 -19.40 -13.20
C LEU A 142 -5.57 -20.11 -12.73
N GLY A 143 -5.13 -21.14 -13.44
CA GLY A 143 -3.88 -21.84 -13.14
C GLY A 143 -2.66 -20.92 -13.32
N LEU A 144 -2.62 -20.15 -14.42
CA LEU A 144 -1.58 -19.17 -14.70
C LEU A 144 -1.55 -18.06 -13.62
N THR A 145 -2.73 -17.61 -13.16
CA THR A 145 -2.83 -16.66 -12.04
C THR A 145 -2.25 -17.26 -10.75
N LEU A 146 -2.57 -18.52 -10.45
CA LEU A 146 -2.02 -19.21 -9.28
C LEU A 146 -0.51 -19.41 -9.38
N VAL A 147 0.00 -19.79 -10.55
CA VAL A 147 1.45 -19.90 -10.80
C VAL A 147 2.15 -18.56 -10.56
N ALA A 148 1.66 -17.48 -11.17
CA ALA A 148 2.24 -16.16 -10.96
C ALA A 148 2.18 -15.72 -9.49
N PHE A 149 1.09 -16.02 -8.79
CA PHE A 149 0.96 -15.79 -7.35
C PHE A 149 2.03 -16.53 -6.55
N VAL A 150 2.22 -17.83 -6.78
CA VAL A 150 3.22 -18.65 -6.07
C VAL A 150 4.64 -18.16 -6.35
N VAL A 151 4.94 -17.84 -7.62
CA VAL A 151 6.24 -17.29 -8.04
C VAL A 151 6.54 -15.96 -7.34
N THR A 152 5.53 -15.14 -7.07
CA THR A 152 5.67 -13.90 -6.29
C THR A 152 5.76 -14.17 -4.79
N ALA A 153 4.88 -15.02 -4.26
CA ALA A 153 4.69 -15.20 -2.82
C ALA A 153 5.93 -15.83 -2.15
N ILE A 154 6.59 -16.78 -2.81
CA ILE A 154 7.77 -17.45 -2.24
C ILE A 154 8.93 -16.46 -2.03
N PRO A 155 9.42 -15.71 -3.03
CA PRO A 155 10.48 -14.73 -2.81
C PRO A 155 10.06 -13.60 -1.85
N ALA A 156 8.83 -13.11 -1.94
CA ALA A 156 8.33 -12.07 -1.05
C ALA A 156 8.36 -12.53 0.42
N PHE A 157 7.95 -13.77 0.70
CA PHE A 157 8.01 -14.34 2.03
C PHE A 157 9.46 -14.51 2.54
N LEU A 158 10.36 -14.99 1.71
CA LEU A 158 11.79 -15.14 2.07
C LEU A 158 12.46 -13.78 2.34
N LEU A 159 12.03 -12.73 1.63
CA LEU A 159 12.58 -11.38 1.75
C LEU A 159 11.87 -10.51 2.79
N THR A 160 10.91 -11.04 3.55
CA THR A 160 10.08 -10.27 4.52
C THR A 160 10.93 -9.42 5.47
N LYS A 161 12.07 -9.94 5.95
CA LYS A 161 12.99 -9.21 6.86
C LYS A 161 13.67 -8.01 6.19
N VAL A 162 13.97 -8.11 4.90
CA VAL A 162 14.57 -7.01 4.10
C VAL A 162 13.51 -5.97 3.79
N ILE A 163 12.33 -6.43 3.38
CA ILE A 163 11.17 -5.58 3.06
C ILE A 163 10.82 -4.70 4.26
N GLY A 164 10.69 -5.27 5.47
CA GLY A 164 10.30 -4.54 6.67
C GLY A 164 11.20 -3.36 7.05
N LYS A 165 12.48 -3.38 6.64
CA LYS A 165 13.43 -2.31 6.94
C LYS A 165 13.26 -1.05 6.08
N HIS A 166 12.60 -1.17 4.94
CA HIS A 166 12.55 -0.12 3.93
C HIS A 166 11.13 0.40 3.64
N LEU A 167 10.10 -0.20 4.26
CA LEU A 167 8.70 0.10 3.97
C LEU A 167 8.29 1.56 4.21
N GLU A 168 8.97 2.26 5.12
CA GLU A 168 8.63 3.63 5.53
C GLU A 168 9.55 4.69 4.90
N SER A 169 10.52 4.30 4.08
CA SER A 169 11.47 5.24 3.48
C SER A 169 10.87 6.01 2.31
N LEU A 170 10.60 7.30 2.50
CA LEU A 170 10.13 8.20 1.44
C LEU A 170 11.14 8.33 0.27
N TYR A 171 12.45 8.23 0.55
CA TYR A 171 13.47 8.23 -0.51
C TYR A 171 13.35 7.02 -1.42
N ILE A 172 13.15 5.82 -0.84
CA ILE A 172 12.95 4.60 -1.63
C ILE A 172 11.64 4.69 -2.41
N MET A 173 10.56 5.19 -1.80
CA MET A 173 9.28 5.39 -2.46
C MET A 173 9.38 6.38 -3.62
N GLY A 174 10.01 7.54 -3.40
CA GLY A 174 10.22 8.55 -4.43
C GLY A 174 11.06 8.03 -5.60
N THR A 175 12.16 7.35 -5.31
CA THR A 175 13.02 6.72 -6.33
C THR A 175 12.25 5.63 -7.10
N SER A 176 11.50 4.77 -6.41
CA SER A 176 10.69 3.73 -7.04
C SER A 176 9.56 4.29 -7.90
N LEU A 177 8.93 5.39 -7.48
CA LEU A 177 7.95 6.11 -8.31
C LEU A 177 8.59 6.63 -9.59
N LEU A 178 9.73 7.33 -9.47
CA LEU A 178 10.44 7.94 -10.59
C LEU A 178 10.93 6.88 -11.58
N VAL A 179 11.70 5.90 -11.11
CA VAL A 179 12.25 4.82 -11.95
C VAL A 179 11.11 4.01 -12.57
N GLY A 180 10.10 3.61 -11.79
CA GLY A 180 8.94 2.89 -12.29
C GLY A 180 8.13 3.69 -13.30
N GLY A 181 8.05 5.03 -13.16
CA GLY A 181 7.45 5.92 -14.15
C GLY A 181 8.21 5.92 -15.48
N ILE A 182 9.54 6.02 -15.43
CA ILE A 182 10.40 5.97 -16.63
C ILE A 182 10.25 4.60 -17.32
N VAL A 183 10.34 3.51 -16.58
CA VAL A 183 10.17 2.14 -17.13
C VAL A 183 8.81 2.00 -17.81
N MET A 184 7.74 2.43 -17.14
CA MET A 184 6.39 2.34 -17.69
C MET A 184 6.24 3.17 -18.96
N TRP A 185 6.82 4.38 -19.01
CA TRP A 185 6.80 5.21 -20.21
C TRP A 185 7.50 4.54 -21.38
N ILE A 186 8.72 4.04 -21.16
CA ILE A 186 9.50 3.37 -22.21
C ILE A 186 8.75 2.15 -22.73
N VAL A 187 8.25 1.29 -21.83
CA VAL A 187 7.53 0.06 -22.21
C VAL A 187 6.25 0.38 -22.99
N ASP A 188 5.47 1.36 -22.54
CA ASP A 188 4.24 1.75 -23.22
C ASP A 188 4.53 2.37 -24.60
N ALA A 189 5.56 3.20 -24.73
CA ALA A 189 6.00 3.78 -26.00
C ALA A 189 6.51 2.74 -26.98
N MET A 190 7.25 1.72 -26.52
CA MET A 190 7.73 0.61 -27.34
C MET A 190 6.59 -0.28 -27.90
N ASN A 191 5.49 -0.39 -27.19
CA ASN A 191 4.35 -1.22 -27.59
C ASN A 191 3.26 -0.42 -28.33
N ALA A 192 3.27 0.92 -28.27
CA ALA A 192 2.27 1.77 -28.89
C ALA A 192 2.10 1.53 -30.43
N PRO A 193 3.18 1.36 -31.23
CA PRO A 193 3.01 1.06 -32.66
C PRO A 193 2.31 -0.28 -32.91
N ALA A 194 2.67 -1.32 -32.14
CA ALA A 194 2.06 -2.64 -32.27
C ALA A 194 0.58 -2.64 -31.84
N GLU A 195 0.23 -1.88 -30.79
CA GLU A 195 -1.16 -1.66 -30.38
C GLU A 195 -1.99 -0.99 -31.48
N ALA A 196 -1.41 0.01 -32.16
CA ALA A 196 -2.08 0.73 -33.24
C ALA A 196 -2.33 -0.14 -34.50
N LEU A 197 -1.43 -1.09 -34.77
CA LEU A 197 -1.55 -2.03 -35.89
C LEU A 197 -2.62 -3.11 -35.63
N GLY A 198 -2.88 -3.43 -34.37
CA GLY A 198 -3.90 -4.42 -33.97
C GLY A 198 -3.47 -5.88 -34.10
N PRO A 199 -4.40 -6.82 -33.81
CA PRO A 199 -4.08 -8.23 -33.62
C PRO A 199 -3.69 -9.00 -34.92
N ASN A 200 -3.99 -8.46 -36.10
CA ASN A 200 -3.77 -9.13 -37.38
C ASN A 200 -2.47 -8.69 -38.08
N ALA A 201 -1.66 -7.85 -37.45
CA ALA A 201 -0.43 -7.35 -38.05
C ALA A 201 0.69 -8.39 -37.99
N SER A 202 1.22 -8.74 -39.16
CA SER A 202 2.39 -9.61 -39.27
C SER A 202 3.63 -8.98 -38.64
N GLY A 203 4.40 -9.75 -37.84
CA GLY A 203 5.62 -9.27 -37.22
C GLY A 203 5.38 -8.34 -35.98
N SER A 204 4.15 -8.27 -35.48
CA SER A 204 3.85 -7.51 -34.28
C SER A 204 4.59 -8.09 -33.04
N ARG A 205 5.12 -7.20 -32.19
CA ARG A 205 5.67 -7.60 -30.89
C ARG A 205 4.60 -8.15 -29.95
N ILE A 206 3.34 -7.78 -30.17
CA ILE A 206 2.20 -8.23 -29.37
C ILE A 206 1.63 -9.50 -29.99
N HIS A 207 1.69 -10.59 -29.25
CA HIS A 207 1.15 -11.89 -29.63
C HIS A 207 0.06 -12.39 -28.67
N THR A 208 -0.13 -11.72 -27.52
CA THR A 208 -1.16 -12.07 -26.54
C THR A 208 -2.16 -10.92 -26.38
N TRP A 209 -3.24 -10.97 -27.15
CA TRP A 209 -4.30 -9.93 -27.17
C TRP A 209 -5.42 -10.18 -26.15
N LYS A 210 -5.55 -11.39 -25.67
CA LYS A 210 -6.54 -11.80 -24.67
C LYS A 210 -5.86 -12.61 -23.58
N MET A 211 -6.32 -12.46 -22.34
CA MET A 211 -5.78 -13.18 -21.19
C MET A 211 -5.82 -14.71 -21.38
N GLU A 212 -6.82 -15.21 -22.09
CA GLU A 212 -6.97 -16.65 -22.41
C GLU A 212 -5.82 -17.19 -23.28
N ALA A 213 -5.20 -16.36 -24.09
CA ALA A 213 -4.08 -16.77 -24.96
C ALA A 213 -2.72 -16.71 -24.24
N MET A 214 -2.70 -16.36 -22.97
CA MET A 214 -1.48 -16.23 -22.17
C MET A 214 -0.78 -17.59 -22.00
N SER A 215 0.56 -17.53 -21.96
CA SER A 215 1.43 -18.70 -21.78
C SER A 215 1.99 -18.81 -20.37
N LEU A 216 2.45 -20.01 -19.99
CA LEU A 216 3.08 -20.27 -18.70
C LEU A 216 4.35 -19.43 -18.47
N PRO A 217 5.28 -19.27 -19.45
CA PRO A 217 6.45 -18.38 -19.28
C PRO A 217 6.06 -16.93 -18.98
N GLN A 218 5.00 -16.41 -19.59
CA GLN A 218 4.49 -15.07 -19.31
C GLN A 218 4.01 -14.95 -17.86
N ALA A 219 3.27 -15.96 -17.36
CA ALA A 219 2.80 -15.97 -15.96
C ALA A 219 3.97 -15.99 -14.97
N VAL A 220 4.98 -16.83 -15.20
CA VAL A 220 6.20 -16.92 -14.37
C VAL A 220 6.96 -15.58 -14.40
N TRP A 221 7.17 -15.01 -15.58
CA TRP A 221 7.84 -13.72 -15.75
C TRP A 221 7.13 -12.59 -14.98
N ILE A 222 5.81 -12.47 -15.18
CA ILE A 222 5.01 -11.44 -14.49
C ILE A 222 5.03 -11.63 -12.97
N GLY A 223 4.91 -12.88 -12.50
CA GLY A 223 5.02 -13.20 -11.07
C GLY A 223 6.38 -12.83 -10.49
N ALA A 224 7.47 -13.13 -11.20
CA ALA A 224 8.82 -12.75 -10.79
C ALA A 224 9.00 -11.22 -10.72
N CYS A 225 8.52 -10.49 -11.73
CA CYS A 225 8.56 -9.03 -11.75
C CYS A 225 7.69 -8.40 -10.65
N GLN A 226 6.57 -9.03 -10.28
CA GLN A 226 5.72 -8.57 -9.18
C GLN A 226 6.47 -8.53 -7.84
N THR A 227 7.46 -9.40 -7.63
CA THR A 227 8.28 -9.41 -6.42
C THR A 227 8.98 -8.06 -6.19
N LEU A 228 9.33 -7.32 -7.25
CA LEU A 228 9.93 -5.99 -7.14
C LEU A 228 9.03 -5.00 -6.38
N SER A 229 7.71 -5.12 -6.55
CA SER A 229 6.76 -4.26 -5.84
C SER A 229 6.65 -4.58 -4.34
N ALA A 230 6.96 -5.80 -3.94
CA ALA A 230 7.03 -6.19 -2.54
C ALA A 230 8.33 -5.70 -1.89
N VAL A 231 9.45 -5.74 -2.63
CA VAL A 231 10.78 -5.38 -2.11
C VAL A 231 10.98 -3.86 -2.07
N PHE A 232 10.52 -3.14 -3.09
CA PHE A 232 10.71 -1.70 -3.23
C PHE A 232 9.37 -0.96 -3.09
N PRO A 233 9.07 -0.38 -1.91
CA PRO A 233 7.85 0.40 -1.71
C PRO A 233 7.81 1.58 -2.69
N GLY A 234 6.63 1.90 -3.21
CA GLY A 234 6.49 2.91 -4.26
C GLY A 234 6.56 2.36 -5.69
N THR A 235 7.06 1.15 -5.92
CA THR A 235 7.12 0.54 -7.26
C THR A 235 5.73 0.39 -7.89
N SER A 236 4.71 0.15 -7.10
CA SER A 236 3.35 -0.21 -7.51
C SER A 236 3.27 -1.62 -8.10
N ARG A 237 2.45 -2.45 -7.50
CA ARG A 237 2.18 -3.81 -7.94
C ARG A 237 1.61 -3.82 -9.38
N SER A 238 0.57 -3.01 -9.61
CA SER A 238 -0.06 -2.89 -10.94
C SER A 238 0.94 -2.41 -12.00
N MET A 239 1.80 -1.44 -11.69
CA MET A 239 2.85 -1.01 -12.61
C MET A 239 3.80 -2.16 -12.98
N SER A 240 4.33 -2.89 -11.99
CA SER A 240 5.25 -4.00 -12.23
C SER A 240 4.65 -5.08 -13.11
N THR A 241 3.43 -5.50 -12.82
CA THR A 241 2.77 -6.60 -13.55
C THR A 241 2.32 -6.20 -14.94
N ILE A 242 1.83 -4.95 -15.12
CA ILE A 242 1.43 -4.43 -16.41
C ILE A 242 2.65 -4.25 -17.32
N ALA A 243 3.72 -3.61 -16.83
CA ALA A 243 4.95 -3.42 -17.61
C ALA A 243 5.58 -4.77 -17.97
N ALA A 244 5.64 -5.71 -17.03
CA ALA A 244 6.13 -7.07 -17.29
C ALA A 244 5.29 -7.80 -18.36
N GLY A 245 3.95 -7.68 -18.31
CA GLY A 245 3.06 -8.24 -19.31
C GLY A 245 3.31 -7.67 -20.70
N GLN A 246 3.45 -6.35 -20.81
CA GLN A 246 3.75 -5.69 -22.08
C GLN A 246 5.14 -6.08 -22.64
N ILE A 247 6.16 -6.18 -21.77
CA ILE A 247 7.50 -6.67 -22.16
C ILE A 247 7.41 -8.11 -22.69
N ALA A 248 6.55 -8.93 -22.09
CA ALA A 248 6.30 -10.30 -22.51
C ALA A 248 5.37 -10.44 -23.73
N GLY A 249 5.09 -9.35 -24.46
CA GLY A 249 4.29 -9.34 -25.68
C GLY A 249 2.78 -9.43 -25.47
N MET A 250 2.29 -9.02 -24.30
CA MET A 250 0.85 -8.85 -24.06
C MET A 250 0.38 -7.46 -24.48
N SER A 251 -0.86 -7.37 -24.98
CA SER A 251 -1.52 -6.09 -25.22
C SER A 251 -1.76 -5.34 -23.90
N ARG A 252 -1.94 -4.01 -23.98
CA ARG A 252 -2.30 -3.17 -22.82
C ARG A 252 -3.48 -3.73 -22.04
N ALA A 253 -4.52 -4.12 -22.78
CA ALA A 253 -5.75 -4.63 -22.17
C ALA A 253 -5.56 -6.00 -21.51
N SER A 254 -4.83 -6.93 -22.14
CA SER A 254 -4.61 -8.25 -21.57
C SER A 254 -3.65 -8.22 -20.39
N ALA A 255 -2.58 -7.38 -20.43
CA ALA A 255 -1.67 -7.17 -19.33
C ALA A 255 -2.38 -6.56 -18.11
N LEU A 256 -3.25 -5.57 -18.33
CA LEU A 256 -4.06 -4.94 -17.28
C LEU A 256 -5.05 -5.94 -16.66
N GLU A 257 -5.77 -6.70 -17.49
CA GLU A 257 -6.72 -7.70 -17.01
C GLU A 257 -6.02 -8.76 -16.16
N PHE A 258 -4.90 -9.32 -16.64
CA PHE A 258 -4.12 -10.29 -15.88
C PHE A 258 -3.56 -9.71 -14.57
N SER A 259 -3.09 -8.47 -14.60
CA SER A 259 -2.65 -7.76 -13.38
C SER A 259 -3.75 -7.71 -12.31
N PHE A 260 -4.99 -7.46 -12.70
CA PHE A 260 -6.13 -7.44 -11.79
C PHE A 260 -6.49 -8.84 -11.27
N PHE A 261 -6.49 -9.85 -12.14
CA PHE A 261 -6.72 -11.23 -11.70
C PHE A 261 -5.63 -11.70 -10.72
N LEU A 262 -4.37 -11.39 -10.97
CA LEU A 262 -3.25 -11.72 -10.09
C LEU A 262 -3.32 -10.96 -8.75
N SER A 263 -3.94 -9.77 -8.75
CA SER A 263 -4.15 -8.99 -7.53
C SER A 263 -5.03 -9.70 -6.52
N ILE A 264 -6.06 -10.41 -7.00
CA ILE A 264 -7.05 -11.05 -6.12
C ILE A 264 -6.35 -12.01 -5.13
N PRO A 265 -5.66 -13.09 -5.55
CA PRO A 265 -5.01 -13.99 -4.60
C PRO A 265 -3.87 -13.30 -3.84
N THR A 266 -3.05 -12.49 -4.52
CA THR A 266 -1.87 -11.88 -3.91
C THR A 266 -2.24 -10.98 -2.74
N MET A 267 -3.19 -10.07 -2.97
CA MET A 267 -3.53 -9.06 -1.97
C MET A 267 -4.50 -9.59 -0.92
N VAL A 268 -5.47 -10.43 -1.31
CA VAL A 268 -6.36 -11.06 -0.31
C VAL A 268 -5.54 -11.85 0.71
N VAL A 269 -4.58 -12.67 0.26
CA VAL A 269 -3.74 -13.46 1.17
C VAL A 269 -2.88 -12.55 2.04
N ALA A 270 -2.18 -11.57 1.45
CA ALA A 270 -1.31 -10.66 2.20
C ALA A 270 -2.11 -9.82 3.21
N THR A 271 -3.20 -9.18 2.77
CA THR A 271 -4.01 -8.28 3.60
C THR A 271 -4.74 -9.04 4.71
N CYS A 272 -5.32 -10.22 4.41
CA CYS A 272 -5.95 -11.05 5.44
C CYS A 272 -4.94 -11.57 6.47
N TYR A 273 -3.73 -11.95 6.02
CA TYR A 273 -2.66 -12.36 6.93
C TYR A 273 -2.26 -11.22 7.89
N ASP A 274 -2.01 -10.02 7.36
CA ASP A 274 -1.61 -8.87 8.16
C ASP A 274 -2.74 -8.40 9.08
N LEU A 275 -3.99 -8.41 8.60
CA LEU A 275 -5.17 -8.08 9.41
C LEU A 275 -5.35 -9.07 10.57
N LEU A 276 -5.31 -10.38 10.31
CA LEU A 276 -5.41 -11.40 11.35
C LEU A 276 -4.29 -11.28 12.40
N LYS A 277 -3.09 -10.94 11.94
CA LYS A 277 -1.93 -10.76 12.81
C LYS A 277 -2.07 -9.51 13.68
N SER A 278 -2.56 -8.42 13.12
CA SER A 278 -2.85 -7.16 13.81
C SER A 278 -3.96 -7.34 14.85
N LEU A 279 -5.09 -7.96 14.48
CA LEU A 279 -6.22 -8.21 15.37
C LEU A 279 -5.91 -9.17 16.53
N ARG A 280 -4.93 -10.07 16.36
CA ARG A 280 -4.45 -10.95 17.43
C ARG A 280 -3.42 -10.28 18.35
N GLY A 281 -3.13 -9.01 18.20
CA GLY A 281 -2.10 -8.29 18.94
C GLY A 281 -0.68 -8.76 18.65
N LYS A 282 -0.44 -9.37 17.48
CA LYS A 282 0.86 -9.90 17.03
C LYS A 282 1.31 -9.20 15.76
N GLY A 283 2.62 -9.05 15.59
CA GLY A 283 3.18 -8.49 14.35
C GLY A 283 3.63 -7.05 14.45
N ALA A 284 3.79 -6.39 13.31
CA ALA A 284 4.27 -5.01 13.24
C ALA A 284 3.26 -3.99 13.82
N ASN A 285 1.98 -4.35 13.86
CA ASN A 285 0.88 -3.49 14.29
C ASN A 285 0.02 -4.22 15.33
N PRO A 286 0.49 -4.38 16.57
CA PRO A 286 -0.18 -5.18 17.58
C PRO A 286 -1.34 -4.41 18.23
N ILE A 287 -2.45 -4.28 17.51
CA ILE A 287 -3.73 -3.85 18.08
C ILE A 287 -4.58 -5.09 18.35
N GLY A 288 -4.96 -5.34 19.57
CA GLY A 288 -5.97 -6.36 19.92
C GLY A 288 -7.38 -5.83 19.61
N VAL A 289 -8.30 -6.68 19.19
CA VAL A 289 -9.72 -6.33 18.94
C VAL A 289 -10.37 -5.63 20.15
N ALA A 290 -10.00 -6.03 21.36
CA ALA A 290 -10.50 -5.42 22.60
C ALA A 290 -10.10 -3.94 22.80
N GLN A 291 -9.17 -3.43 22.02
CA GLN A 291 -8.70 -2.03 22.09
C GLN A 291 -9.41 -1.09 21.13
N ILE A 292 -10.27 -1.62 20.24
CA ILE A 292 -11.02 -0.83 19.27
C ILE A 292 -12.40 -0.53 19.85
N ASP A 293 -12.69 0.74 20.09
CA ASP A 293 -13.99 1.21 20.54
C ASP A 293 -15.02 1.29 19.38
N ALA A 294 -16.27 1.60 19.70
CA ALA A 294 -17.32 1.72 18.70
C ALA A 294 -17.02 2.81 17.66
N HIS A 295 -16.38 3.91 18.07
CA HIS A 295 -15.95 4.99 17.16
C HIS A 295 -14.94 4.46 16.14
N GLY A 296 -13.91 3.75 16.58
CA GLY A 296 -12.90 3.16 15.71
C GLY A 296 -13.50 2.17 14.70
N TRP A 297 -14.45 1.34 15.10
CA TRP A 297 -15.15 0.44 14.17
C TRP A 297 -15.96 1.18 13.09
N ILE A 298 -16.61 2.31 13.45
CA ILE A 298 -17.34 3.14 12.50
C ILE A 298 -16.36 3.79 11.49
N VAL A 299 -15.23 4.33 11.97
CA VAL A 299 -14.19 4.91 11.12
C VAL A 299 -13.63 3.87 10.14
N LEU A 300 -13.35 2.65 10.59
CA LEU A 300 -12.93 1.53 9.73
C LEU A 300 -13.99 1.19 8.68
N ALA A 301 -15.26 1.10 9.06
CA ALA A 301 -16.36 0.78 8.15
C ALA A 301 -16.55 1.85 7.07
N ILE A 302 -16.45 3.13 7.44
CA ILE A 302 -16.53 4.26 6.48
C ILE A 302 -15.39 4.15 5.47
N GLY A 303 -14.14 4.01 5.93
CA GLY A 303 -12.98 3.90 5.04
C GLY A 303 -13.07 2.70 4.11
N PHE A 304 -13.45 1.54 4.63
CA PHE A 304 -13.66 0.32 3.86
C PHE A 304 -14.70 0.50 2.75
N LEU A 305 -15.88 1.04 3.07
CA LEU A 305 -16.96 1.24 2.09
C LEU A 305 -16.58 2.28 1.03
N ILE A 306 -15.99 3.39 1.44
CA ILE A 306 -15.54 4.44 0.51
C ILE A 306 -14.46 3.88 -0.43
N SER A 307 -13.46 3.20 0.12
CA SER A 307 -12.40 2.62 -0.71
C SER A 307 -12.94 1.59 -1.71
N PHE A 308 -13.88 0.74 -1.29
CA PHE A 308 -14.56 -0.22 -2.16
C PHE A 308 -15.30 0.47 -3.31
N VAL A 309 -16.15 1.47 -3.03
CA VAL A 309 -16.96 2.15 -4.04
C VAL A 309 -16.07 2.92 -5.02
N VAL A 310 -15.09 3.65 -4.50
CA VAL A 310 -14.15 4.42 -5.33
C VAL A 310 -13.27 3.49 -6.16
N ALA A 311 -12.78 2.39 -5.60
CA ALA A 311 -12.00 1.38 -6.33
C ALA A 311 -12.80 0.74 -7.46
N TYR A 312 -14.08 0.41 -7.21
CA TYR A 312 -14.97 -0.14 -8.25
C TYR A 312 -15.12 0.83 -9.43
N ALA A 313 -15.40 2.10 -9.14
CA ALA A 313 -15.50 3.14 -10.17
C ALA A 313 -14.17 3.35 -10.91
N SER A 314 -13.05 3.36 -10.18
CA SER A 314 -11.68 3.50 -10.72
C SER A 314 -11.34 2.35 -11.67
N VAL A 315 -11.59 1.10 -11.30
CA VAL A 315 -11.36 -0.09 -12.15
C VAL A 315 -12.20 -0.02 -13.42
N ALA A 316 -13.49 0.30 -13.30
CA ALA A 316 -14.39 0.40 -14.44
C ALA A 316 -13.93 1.47 -15.44
N TRP A 317 -13.57 2.64 -14.94
CA TRP A 317 -13.04 3.73 -15.76
C TRP A 317 -11.68 3.36 -16.39
N PHE A 318 -10.76 2.81 -15.60
CA PHE A 318 -9.39 2.53 -16.01
C PHE A 318 -9.30 1.47 -17.11
N MET A 319 -10.11 0.41 -17.04
CA MET A 319 -10.22 -0.59 -18.09
C MET A 319 -10.64 0.01 -19.45
N GLY A 320 -11.57 0.96 -19.42
CA GLY A 320 -11.98 1.68 -20.64
C GLY A 320 -10.95 2.68 -21.16
N TYR A 321 -10.27 3.37 -20.21
CA TYR A 321 -9.28 4.39 -20.52
C TYR A 321 -8.04 3.82 -21.21
N VAL A 322 -7.45 2.77 -20.64
CA VAL A 322 -6.19 2.18 -21.11
C VAL A 322 -6.30 1.66 -22.55
N ARG A 323 -7.44 1.09 -22.92
CA ARG A 323 -7.69 0.64 -24.30
C ARG A 323 -7.55 1.75 -25.33
N LYS A 324 -7.80 3.00 -24.95
CA LYS A 324 -7.79 4.17 -25.85
C LYS A 324 -6.55 5.04 -25.74
N ARG A 325 -6.00 5.20 -24.54
CA ARG A 325 -4.99 6.22 -24.25
C ARG A 325 -3.64 5.66 -23.80
N GLY A 326 -3.55 4.37 -23.43
CA GLY A 326 -2.35 3.75 -22.91
C GLY A 326 -1.98 4.20 -21.48
N PHE A 327 -0.74 3.96 -21.10
CA PHE A 327 -0.24 4.19 -19.75
C PHE A 327 0.63 5.44 -19.59
N ALA A 328 0.98 6.13 -20.69
CA ALA A 328 1.87 7.27 -20.67
C ALA A 328 1.48 8.38 -19.67
N PRO A 329 0.20 8.78 -19.49
CA PRO A 329 -0.17 9.80 -18.52
C PRO A 329 0.14 9.39 -17.07
N PHE A 330 -0.04 8.11 -16.74
CA PHE A 330 0.31 7.60 -15.41
C PHE A 330 1.82 7.53 -15.19
N ALA A 331 2.58 7.24 -16.24
CA ALA A 331 4.03 7.26 -16.22
C ALA A 331 4.56 8.68 -15.92
N VAL A 332 4.05 9.70 -16.63
CA VAL A 332 4.40 11.11 -16.39
C VAL A 332 4.02 11.50 -14.96
N TYR A 333 2.80 11.17 -14.52
CA TYR A 333 2.36 11.44 -13.16
C TYR A 333 3.33 10.87 -12.12
N ARG A 334 3.75 9.60 -12.26
CA ARG A 334 4.71 8.95 -11.36
C ARG A 334 6.05 9.66 -11.33
N ILE A 335 6.58 10.07 -12.48
CA ILE A 335 7.85 10.80 -12.58
C ILE A 335 7.75 12.13 -11.83
N VAL A 336 6.68 12.89 -12.03
CA VAL A 336 6.47 14.17 -11.35
C VAL A 336 6.34 13.98 -9.85
N VAL A 337 5.46 13.06 -9.39
CA VAL A 337 5.26 12.79 -7.96
C VAL A 337 6.53 12.24 -7.33
N GLY A 338 7.25 11.32 -8.00
CA GLY A 338 8.51 10.78 -7.51
C GLY A 338 9.58 11.87 -7.33
N ALA A 339 9.72 12.78 -8.29
CA ALA A 339 10.63 13.93 -8.20
C ALA A 339 10.22 14.87 -7.04
N MET A 340 8.92 15.15 -6.89
CA MET A 340 8.41 15.96 -5.78
C MET A 340 8.70 15.30 -4.42
N VAL A 341 8.42 14.00 -4.27
CA VAL A 341 8.71 13.26 -3.03
C VAL A 341 10.19 13.32 -2.70
N LEU A 342 11.09 13.13 -3.68
CA LEU A 342 12.54 13.20 -3.46
C LEU A 342 13.02 14.59 -3.04
N THR A 343 12.45 15.64 -3.62
CA THR A 343 12.82 17.03 -3.27
C THR A 343 12.31 17.46 -1.90
N PHE A 344 11.15 16.94 -1.47
CA PHE A 344 10.52 17.32 -0.21
C PHE A 344 10.65 16.28 0.90
N ALA A 345 11.27 15.11 0.62
CA ALA A 345 11.38 14.01 1.58
C ALA A 345 11.98 14.44 2.93
N GLY A 346 13.01 15.30 2.91
CA GLY A 346 13.62 15.82 4.12
C GLY A 346 12.68 16.67 4.99
N ARG A 347 11.74 17.39 4.37
CA ARG A 347 10.73 18.20 5.09
C ARG A 347 9.56 17.35 5.60
N LEU A 348 9.15 16.37 4.79
CA LEU A 348 8.06 15.43 5.14
C LEU A 348 8.42 14.47 6.28
N MET A 349 9.73 14.24 6.51
CA MET A 349 10.20 13.36 7.60
C MET A 349 10.45 14.12 8.92
N GLN A 350 10.41 15.45 8.91
CA GLN A 350 10.64 16.29 10.10
C GLN A 350 9.34 16.81 10.74
N GLY A 351 8.20 16.63 10.11
CA GLY A 351 6.87 16.97 10.61
C GLY A 351 6.12 15.74 11.10
#